data_eacd95546bed18b73e476a3553cf5879
#
_entry.id   eacd95546bed18b73e476a3553cf5879
#
_cell.length_a   1.000
_cell.length_b   1.000
_cell.length_c   1.000
_cell.angle_alpha   90.00
_cell.angle_beta   90.00
_cell.angle_gamma   90.00
#
_symmetry.space_group_name_H-M   'P 1'
#
loop_
_entity.id
_entity.type
_entity.pdbx_description
1 polymer ?
#
loop_
_entity_poly.entity_id
_entity_poly.type
_entity_poly.pdbx_seq_one_letter_code
_entity_poly.pdbx_strand_id
1 'polypeptide(L)'
;MRNNPGELVHLAVLMEEAIQIAWDYLERAGEIEDAEFCSHTLLHSVETMIRLGVRSRLLLTNRAIAQYMDALEARTLQAAS
;
A
#
# COMPACT_ATOMS: atom_id res chain seq x y z
N MET A 1 -0.59 8.04 -26.41
CA MET A 1 -0.64 8.86 -25.21
C MET A 1 0.66 8.81 -24.46
N ARG A 2 1.16 9.93 -24.08
CA ARG A 2 2.43 9.98 -23.36
C ARG A 2 2.28 10.68 -22.03
N ASN A 3 3.07 10.27 -21.07
CA ASN A 3 3.12 10.93 -19.77
C ASN A 3 4.14 12.05 -19.82
N ASN A 4 3.85 13.17 -19.19
CA ASN A 4 4.83 14.21 -19.05
C ASN A 4 5.59 14.01 -17.73
N PRO A 5 6.79 14.59 -17.59
CA PRO A 5 7.59 14.40 -16.39
C PRO A 5 6.90 14.85 -15.12
N GLY A 6 6.09 15.91 -15.20
CA GLY A 6 5.36 16.39 -14.04
C GLY A 6 4.36 15.39 -13.53
N GLU A 7 3.68 14.70 -14.45
CA GLU A 7 2.71 13.69 -14.06
C GLU A 7 3.37 12.51 -13.36
N LEU A 8 4.51 12.07 -13.86
CA LEU A 8 5.24 10.97 -13.24
C LEU A 8 5.71 11.31 -11.84
N VAL A 9 6.17 12.56 -11.65
CA VAL A 9 6.58 13.03 -10.34
C VAL A 9 5.39 13.04 -9.39
N HIS A 10 4.24 13.51 -9.86
CA HIS A 10 3.02 13.53 -9.06
C HIS A 10 2.60 12.13 -8.62
N LEU A 11 2.70 11.16 -9.52
CA LEU A 11 2.36 9.79 -9.19
C LEU A 11 3.31 9.21 -8.15
N ALA A 12 4.59 9.49 -8.28
CA ALA A 12 5.58 9.01 -7.32
C ALA A 12 5.32 9.57 -5.93
N VAL A 13 4.99 10.86 -5.85
CA VAL A 13 4.69 11.51 -4.58
C VAL A 13 3.41 10.93 -3.99
N LEU A 14 2.39 10.74 -4.81
CA LEU A 14 1.12 10.18 -4.36
C LEU A 14 1.31 8.79 -3.79
N MET A 15 2.08 7.95 -4.47
CA MET A 15 2.38 6.59 -4.00
C MET A 15 3.10 6.63 -2.67
N GLU A 16 4.13 7.46 -2.58
CA GLU A 16 4.93 7.56 -1.38
C GLU A 16 4.09 8.01 -0.18
N GLU A 17 3.24 9.02 -0.40
CA GLU A 17 2.38 9.53 0.65
C GLU A 17 1.38 8.48 1.13
N ALA A 18 0.75 7.78 0.19
CA ALA A 18 -0.23 6.76 0.54
C ALA A 18 0.42 5.63 1.34
N ILE A 19 1.60 5.20 0.91
CA ILE A 19 2.32 4.12 1.58
C ILE A 19 2.74 4.58 2.98
N GLN A 20 3.22 5.82 3.10
CA GLN A 20 3.68 6.35 4.38
C GLN A 20 2.53 6.45 5.37
N ILE A 21 1.38 6.94 4.93
CA ILE A 21 0.21 7.07 5.80
C ILE A 21 -0.26 5.69 6.24
N ALA A 22 -0.30 4.74 5.32
CA ALA A 22 -0.71 3.37 5.64
C ALA A 22 0.27 2.75 6.65
N TRP A 23 1.56 2.94 6.44
CA TRP A 23 2.59 2.44 7.33
C TRP A 23 2.43 3.01 8.73
N ASP A 24 2.29 4.34 8.82
CA ASP A 24 2.14 4.99 10.12
C ASP A 24 0.93 4.47 10.87
N TYR A 25 -0.17 4.28 10.17
CA TYR A 25 -1.38 3.74 10.79
C TYR A 25 -1.14 2.33 11.33
N LEU A 26 -0.56 1.47 10.52
CA LEU A 26 -0.33 0.08 10.89
C LEU A 26 0.68 -0.03 12.04
N GLU A 27 1.68 0.83 12.02
CA GLU A 27 2.68 0.84 13.09
C GLU A 27 2.05 1.23 14.42
N ARG A 28 1.21 2.27 14.41
CA ARG A 28 0.51 2.71 15.63
C ARG A 28 -0.47 1.66 16.12
N ALA A 29 -1.05 0.92 15.21
CA ALA A 29 -2.00 -0.13 15.57
C ALA A 29 -1.30 -1.42 16.01
N GLY A 30 0.03 -1.47 15.92
CA GLY A 30 0.77 -2.65 16.32
C GLY A 30 0.64 -3.82 15.36
N GLU A 31 0.32 -3.53 14.10
CA GLU A 31 0.05 -4.58 13.12
C GLU A 31 1.25 -4.96 12.26
N ILE A 32 2.39 -4.28 12.43
CA ILE A 32 3.56 -4.58 11.62
C ILE A 32 4.42 -5.60 12.36
N GLU A 33 4.30 -6.87 11.95
CA GLU A 33 5.10 -7.95 12.54
C GLU A 33 6.38 -8.17 11.77
N ASP A 34 6.31 -8.01 10.45
CA ASP A 34 7.43 -8.20 9.54
C ASP A 34 7.46 -6.96 8.65
N ALA A 35 8.43 -6.10 8.90
CA ALA A 35 8.52 -4.82 8.19
C ALA A 35 8.68 -5.00 6.69
N GLU A 36 9.46 -5.99 6.29
CA GLU A 36 9.69 -6.25 4.86
C GLU A 36 8.42 -6.71 4.17
N PHE A 37 7.69 -7.61 4.79
CA PHE A 37 6.43 -8.09 4.27
C PHE A 37 5.42 -6.95 4.15
N CYS A 38 5.32 -6.12 5.18
CA CYS A 38 4.42 -4.98 5.19
C CYS A 38 4.76 -4.01 4.06
N SER A 39 6.02 -3.63 3.97
CA SER A 39 6.47 -2.70 2.94
C SER A 39 6.17 -3.20 1.54
N HIS A 40 6.49 -4.47 1.29
CA HIS A 40 6.29 -5.08 -0.01
C HIS A 40 4.79 -5.13 -0.37
N THR A 41 3.97 -5.50 0.59
CA THR A 41 2.53 -5.63 0.37
C THR A 41 1.89 -4.27 0.10
N LEU A 42 2.25 -3.25 0.88
CA LEU A 42 1.72 -1.91 0.67
C LEU A 42 2.13 -1.35 -0.70
N LEU A 43 3.39 -1.53 -1.05
CA LEU A 43 3.89 -1.06 -2.34
C LEU A 43 3.14 -1.74 -3.49
N HIS A 44 3.02 -3.05 -3.44
CA HIS A 44 2.34 -3.81 -4.48
C HIS A 44 0.89 -3.36 -4.62
N SER A 45 0.21 -3.16 -3.51
CA SER A 45 -1.18 -2.74 -3.50
C SER A 45 -1.35 -1.36 -4.15
N VAL A 46 -0.52 -0.40 -3.74
CA VAL A 46 -0.63 0.96 -4.27
C VAL A 46 -0.26 0.99 -5.75
N GLU A 47 0.79 0.27 -6.14
CA GLU A 47 1.18 0.20 -7.55
C GLU A 47 0.06 -0.35 -8.43
N THR A 48 -0.57 -1.42 -7.98
CA THR A 48 -1.64 -2.04 -8.74
C THR A 48 -2.81 -1.08 -8.93
N MET A 49 -3.19 -0.38 -7.87
CA MET A 49 -4.29 0.56 -7.95
C MET A 49 -3.97 1.74 -8.85
N ILE A 50 -2.74 2.22 -8.81
CA ILE A 50 -2.35 3.33 -9.69
C ILE A 50 -2.39 2.91 -11.14
N ARG A 51 -2.00 1.67 -11.44
CA ARG A 51 -2.10 1.15 -12.81
C ARG A 51 -3.56 1.08 -13.27
N LEU A 52 -4.47 0.84 -12.34
CA LEU A 52 -5.90 0.77 -12.65
C LEU A 52 -6.55 2.16 -12.71
N GLY A 53 -5.78 3.21 -12.51
CA GLY A 53 -6.28 4.57 -12.64
C GLY A 53 -6.71 5.25 -11.37
N VAL A 54 -6.54 4.60 -10.22
CA VAL A 54 -6.90 5.20 -8.93
C VAL A 54 -5.93 6.32 -8.60
N ARG A 55 -6.48 7.49 -8.25
CA ARG A 55 -5.68 8.69 -7.96
C ARG A 55 -6.02 9.32 -6.63
N SER A 56 -6.94 8.74 -5.87
CA SER A 56 -7.33 9.25 -4.56
C SER A 56 -6.35 8.75 -3.51
N ARG A 57 -5.68 9.67 -2.83
CA ARG A 57 -4.74 9.30 -1.77
C ARG A 57 -5.45 8.53 -0.66
N LEU A 58 -6.64 8.99 -0.29
CA LEU A 58 -7.41 8.32 0.76
C LEU A 58 -7.78 6.90 0.35
N LEU A 59 -8.25 6.73 -0.88
CA LEU A 59 -8.64 5.42 -1.36
C LEU A 59 -7.44 4.49 -1.46
N LEU A 60 -6.31 4.98 -1.98
CA LEU A 60 -5.08 4.21 -2.06
C LEU A 60 -4.65 3.74 -0.68
N THR A 61 -4.67 4.65 0.28
CA THR A 61 -4.27 4.36 1.65
C THR A 61 -5.18 3.30 2.28
N ASN A 62 -6.49 3.52 2.21
CA ASN A 62 -7.43 2.61 2.84
C ASN A 62 -7.40 1.22 2.22
N ARG A 63 -7.29 1.15 0.90
CA ARG A 63 -7.21 -0.14 0.21
C ARG A 63 -5.92 -0.87 0.52
N ALA A 64 -4.82 -0.13 0.60
CA ALA A 64 -3.53 -0.73 0.93
C ALA A 64 -3.56 -1.34 2.34
N ILE A 65 -4.14 -0.62 3.29
CA ILE A 65 -4.28 -1.12 4.66
C ILE A 65 -5.12 -2.39 4.68
N ALA A 66 -6.27 -2.36 3.99
CA ALA A 66 -7.17 -3.50 3.96
C ALA A 66 -6.49 -4.72 3.33
N GLN A 67 -5.77 -4.51 2.25
CA GLN A 67 -5.07 -5.60 1.57
C GLN A 67 -3.94 -6.18 2.41
N TYR A 68 -3.24 -5.32 3.15
CA TYR A 68 -2.22 -5.80 4.06
C TYR A 68 -2.84 -6.66 5.17
N MET A 69 -3.94 -6.19 5.76
CA MET A 69 -4.58 -6.94 6.83
C MET A 69 -5.08 -8.31 6.32
N ASP A 70 -5.63 -8.35 5.12
CA ASP A 70 -6.06 -9.60 4.50
C ASP A 70 -4.87 -10.53 4.26
N ALA A 71 -3.76 -9.98 3.78
CA ALA A 71 -2.56 -10.76 3.52
C ALA A 71 -1.96 -11.30 4.82
N LEU A 72 -2.00 -10.49 5.87
CA LEU A 72 -1.49 -10.91 7.17
C LEU A 72 -2.32 -12.04 7.73
N GLU A 73 -3.64 -11.95 7.60
CA GLU A 73 -4.54 -13.00 8.06
C GLU A 73 -4.30 -14.30 7.29
N ALA A 74 -4.17 -14.20 5.97
CA ALA A 74 -3.90 -15.38 5.13
C ALA A 74 -2.58 -16.03 5.52
N ARG A 75 -1.57 -15.22 5.82
CA ARG A 75 -0.27 -15.70 6.23
C ARG A 75 -0.34 -16.43 7.58
N THR A 76 -1.13 -15.88 8.49
CA THR A 76 -1.34 -16.48 9.80
C THR A 76 -2.06 -17.83 9.67
N LEU A 77 -3.08 -17.89 8.82
CA LEU A 77 -3.83 -19.13 8.60
C LEU A 77 -2.94 -20.20 7.99
N GLN A 78 -2.06 -19.83 7.06
CA GLN A 78 -1.13 -20.77 6.46
C GLN A 78 -0.16 -21.31 7.50
N ALA A 79 0.30 -20.47 8.40
CA ALA A 79 1.23 -20.89 9.43
C ALA A 79 0.57 -21.83 10.44
N ALA A 80 -0.74 -21.72 10.58
CA ALA A 80 -1.49 -22.53 11.54
C ALA A 80 -1.88 -23.91 11.00
N SER A 81 -1.79 -24.10 9.69
CA SER A 81 -2.21 -25.38 9.09
C SER A 81 -1.08 -26.41 8.93
#